data_b59239db015b287179864c07a6d3e9b2
#
_entry.id   b59239db015b287179864c07a6d3e9b2
#
_cell.length_a   1.000
_cell.length_b   1.000
_cell.length_c   1.000
_cell.angle_alpha   90.00
_cell.angle_beta   90.00
_cell.angle_gamma   90.00
#
_symmetry.space_group_name_H-M   'P 1'
#
loop_
_entity.id
_entity.type
_entity.pdbx_description
1 polymer ?
#
loop_
_entity_poly.entity_id
_entity_poly.type
_entity_poly.pdbx_seq_one_letter_code
_entity_poly.pdbx_strand_id
1 'polypeptide(L)'
;MKTKIIKELCQIAEIMQGKQKTYYEQMLADATPVRIAPLSEVFDEETIRMIKEAINPQPKECYRNATMLCEMFKGIVSYVEGRYTVMCTFSTEHAWNKIEDKYIDITAELALGRTNPNEEEYVALGEYDDNEVLSYCIQSKVYGGIYEQKFLENYGKDLSNKR
;
A
#
# COMPACT_ATOMS: atom_id res chain seq x y z
N MET A 1 15.83 13.38 -1.81
CA MET A 1 15.04 14.34 -1.01
C MET A 1 14.08 13.56 -0.12
N LYS A 2 14.07 13.85 1.17
CA LYS A 2 13.13 13.16 2.07
C LYS A 2 11.72 13.68 1.83
N THR A 3 10.77 12.80 1.54
CA THR A 3 9.36 13.14 1.42
C THR A 3 8.80 13.63 2.75
N LYS A 4 7.63 14.28 2.74
CA LYS A 4 6.92 14.67 3.95
C LYS A 4 6.59 13.46 4.82
N ILE A 5 6.16 12.36 4.19
CA ILE A 5 5.86 11.10 4.88
C ILE A 5 7.10 10.56 5.61
N ILE A 6 8.26 10.52 4.98
CA ILE A 6 9.48 10.06 5.63
C ILE A 6 9.88 10.95 6.80
N LYS A 7 9.73 12.28 6.66
CA LYS A 7 9.97 13.21 7.78
C LYS A 7 9.01 12.97 8.94
N GLU A 8 7.73 12.77 8.64
CA GLU A 8 6.69 12.44 9.64
C GLU A 8 7.04 11.14 10.38
N LEU A 9 7.38 10.07 9.65
CA LEU A 9 7.76 8.78 10.25
C LEU A 9 9.01 8.91 11.14
N CYS A 10 10.00 9.72 10.75
CA CYS A 10 11.16 10.02 11.58
C CYS A 10 10.75 10.68 12.91
N GLN A 11 9.91 11.70 12.84
CA GLN A 11 9.44 12.43 14.02
C GLN A 11 8.65 11.51 14.96
N ILE A 12 7.80 10.65 14.41
CA ILE A 12 7.04 9.68 15.21
C ILE A 12 7.99 8.67 15.87
N ALA A 13 8.96 8.14 15.13
CA ALA A 13 9.94 7.18 15.67
C ALA A 13 10.76 7.76 16.83
N GLU A 14 11.04 9.08 16.83
CA GLU A 14 11.78 9.76 17.90
C GLU A 14 11.01 9.78 19.22
N ILE A 15 9.68 9.90 19.17
CA ILE A 15 8.84 10.00 20.38
C ILE A 15 8.26 8.67 20.85
N MET A 16 8.25 7.64 19.99
CA MET A 16 7.75 6.30 20.33
C MET A 16 8.77 5.50 21.14
N GLN A 17 8.27 4.50 21.87
CA GLN A 17 9.08 3.60 22.67
C GLN A 17 8.70 2.13 22.41
N GLY A 18 9.61 1.22 22.75
CA GLY A 18 9.38 -0.21 22.69
C GLY A 18 9.03 -0.73 21.29
N LYS A 19 8.06 -1.60 21.22
CA LYS A 19 7.61 -2.23 19.97
C LYS A 19 7.14 -1.23 18.92
N GLN A 20 6.45 -0.17 19.32
CA GLN A 20 6.01 0.88 18.40
C GLN A 20 7.17 1.61 17.76
N LYS A 21 8.20 1.95 18.53
CA LYS A 21 9.42 2.53 17.98
C LYS A 21 10.05 1.62 16.93
N THR A 22 10.21 0.34 17.24
CA THR A 22 10.77 -0.66 16.32
C THR A 22 9.94 -0.76 15.03
N TYR A 23 8.61 -0.67 15.13
CA TYR A 23 7.72 -0.69 13.97
C TYR A 23 7.94 0.53 13.06
N TYR A 24 8.02 1.73 13.60
CA TYR A 24 8.29 2.94 12.81
C TYR A 24 9.71 2.95 12.22
N GLU A 25 10.69 2.44 12.96
CA GLU A 25 12.05 2.27 12.43
C GLU A 25 12.10 1.26 11.27
N GLN A 26 11.30 0.18 11.35
CA GLN A 26 11.16 -0.78 10.25
C GLN A 26 10.49 -0.13 9.03
N MET A 27 9.42 0.64 9.24
CA MET A 27 8.81 1.40 8.14
C MET A 27 9.80 2.33 7.46
N LEU A 28 10.65 3.02 8.22
CA LEU A 28 11.69 3.89 7.67
C LEU A 28 12.75 3.12 6.87
N ALA A 29 13.11 1.91 7.31
CA ALA A 29 14.04 1.06 6.60
C ALA A 29 13.47 0.55 5.27
N ASP A 30 12.17 0.25 5.23
CA ASP A 30 11.47 -0.27 4.05
C ASP A 30 10.94 0.83 3.12
N ALA A 31 10.84 2.06 3.59
CA ALA A 31 10.19 3.17 2.90
C ALA A 31 10.82 3.49 1.54
N THR A 32 10.03 3.35 0.50
CA THR A 32 10.40 3.67 -0.87
C THR A 32 9.41 4.69 -1.44
N PRO A 33 9.81 5.95 -1.66
CA PRO A 33 8.96 6.91 -2.34
C PRO A 33 8.63 6.43 -3.76
N VAL A 34 7.36 6.49 -4.13
CA VAL A 34 6.89 6.04 -5.44
C VAL A 34 5.99 7.10 -6.08
N ARG A 35 5.90 7.04 -7.40
CA ARG A 35 4.99 7.87 -8.19
C ARG A 35 3.85 7.03 -8.72
N ILE A 36 2.63 7.52 -8.58
CA ILE A 36 1.45 6.87 -9.16
C ILE A 36 1.27 7.31 -10.60
N ALA A 37 1.23 6.34 -11.51
CA ALA A 37 0.92 6.56 -12.92
C ALA A 37 -0.60 6.54 -13.14
N PRO A 38 -1.11 7.31 -14.12
CA PRO A 38 -2.49 7.17 -14.56
C PRO A 38 -2.76 5.76 -15.09
N LEU A 39 -3.96 5.24 -14.89
CA LEU A 39 -4.35 3.92 -15.40
C LEU A 39 -4.19 3.80 -16.91
N SER A 40 -4.38 4.90 -17.64
CA SER A 40 -4.22 4.95 -19.10
C SER A 40 -2.78 4.68 -19.58
N GLU A 41 -1.79 4.74 -18.70
CA GLU A 41 -0.40 4.37 -19.04
C GLU A 41 -0.16 2.85 -19.02
N VAL A 42 -1.04 2.07 -18.40
CA VAL A 42 -0.89 0.61 -18.23
C VAL A 42 -2.05 -0.19 -18.81
N PHE A 43 -3.23 0.40 -18.95
CA PHE A 43 -4.43 -0.25 -19.48
C PHE A 43 -5.07 0.59 -20.57
N ASP A 44 -5.70 -0.06 -21.54
CA ASP A 44 -6.58 0.58 -22.51
C ASP A 44 -7.93 0.96 -21.89
N GLU A 45 -8.72 1.77 -22.58
CA GLU A 45 -10.01 2.26 -22.10
C GLU A 45 -11.00 1.12 -21.81
N GLU A 46 -11.01 0.09 -22.62
CA GLU A 46 -11.90 -1.06 -22.43
C GLU A 46 -11.55 -1.83 -21.15
N THR A 47 -10.27 -2.06 -20.92
CA THR A 47 -9.77 -2.71 -19.71
C THR A 47 -10.10 -1.87 -18.47
N ILE A 48 -9.91 -0.55 -18.52
CA ILE A 48 -10.26 0.36 -17.40
C ILE A 48 -11.76 0.29 -17.11
N ARG A 49 -12.61 0.30 -18.14
CA ARG A 49 -14.05 0.14 -17.97
C ARG A 49 -14.40 -1.20 -17.32
N MET A 50 -13.79 -2.29 -17.78
CA MET A 50 -13.98 -3.62 -17.22
C MET A 50 -13.57 -3.69 -15.75
N ILE A 51 -12.44 -3.08 -15.37
CA ILE A 51 -11.99 -2.96 -13.98
C ILE A 51 -13.04 -2.22 -13.15
N LYS A 52 -13.51 -1.09 -13.64
CA LYS A 52 -14.52 -0.27 -12.95
C LYS A 52 -15.83 -1.03 -12.72
N GLU A 53 -16.29 -1.77 -13.72
CA GLU A 53 -17.53 -2.56 -13.64
C GLU A 53 -17.36 -3.79 -12.73
N ALA A 54 -16.28 -4.55 -12.88
CA ALA A 54 -16.07 -5.80 -12.15
C ALA A 54 -15.70 -5.59 -10.69
N ILE A 55 -14.83 -4.63 -10.39
CA ILE A 55 -14.38 -4.35 -9.02
C ILE A 55 -15.29 -3.36 -8.33
N ASN A 56 -15.83 -2.39 -9.06
CA ASN A 56 -16.62 -1.28 -8.52
C ASN A 56 -15.89 -0.62 -7.34
N PRO A 57 -14.71 0.01 -7.57
CA PRO A 57 -13.91 0.55 -6.50
C PRO A 57 -14.68 1.57 -5.65
N GLN A 58 -14.61 1.41 -4.33
CA GLN A 58 -15.30 2.26 -3.37
C GLN A 58 -14.31 3.13 -2.58
N PRO A 59 -14.70 4.38 -2.25
CA PRO A 59 -13.94 5.19 -1.32
C PRO A 59 -13.73 4.49 0.02
N LYS A 60 -12.57 4.67 0.66
CA LYS A 60 -12.18 4.06 1.94
C LYS A 60 -12.03 2.53 1.93
N GLU A 61 -12.12 1.89 0.77
CA GLU A 61 -11.92 0.46 0.61
C GLU A 61 -10.65 0.14 -0.20
N CYS A 62 -9.59 0.90 0.00
CA CYS A 62 -8.34 0.75 -0.74
C CYS A 62 -7.75 -0.66 -0.66
N TYR A 63 -7.80 -1.30 0.49
CA TYR A 63 -7.29 -2.67 0.67
C TYR A 63 -8.08 -3.69 -0.15
N ARG A 64 -9.41 -3.61 -0.12
CA ARG A 64 -10.27 -4.45 -0.95
C ARG A 64 -10.06 -4.18 -2.44
N ASN A 65 -10.07 -2.92 -2.83
CA ASN A 65 -9.93 -2.52 -4.24
C ASN A 65 -8.60 -3.03 -4.82
N ALA A 66 -7.50 -2.83 -4.11
CA ALA A 66 -6.18 -3.28 -4.53
C ALA A 66 -6.05 -4.81 -4.56
N THR A 67 -6.64 -5.50 -3.59
CA THR A 67 -6.69 -6.97 -3.55
C THR A 67 -7.46 -7.53 -4.75
N MET A 68 -8.62 -6.96 -5.06
CA MET A 68 -9.45 -7.40 -6.19
C MET A 68 -8.74 -7.20 -7.53
N LEU A 69 -7.99 -6.11 -7.71
CA LEU A 69 -7.22 -5.90 -8.92
C LEU A 69 -6.08 -6.92 -9.04
N CYS A 70 -5.39 -7.21 -7.96
CA CYS A 70 -4.36 -8.24 -7.91
C CYS A 70 -4.91 -9.62 -8.30
N GLU A 71 -6.08 -9.99 -7.78
CA GLU A 71 -6.76 -11.24 -8.11
C GLU A 71 -7.28 -11.29 -9.55
N MET A 72 -7.73 -10.16 -10.09
CA MET A 72 -8.22 -10.07 -11.47
C MET A 72 -7.10 -10.29 -12.51
N PHE A 73 -5.88 -9.85 -12.19
CA PHE A 73 -4.71 -9.96 -13.05
C PHE A 73 -3.58 -10.76 -12.39
N LYS A 74 -3.87 -12.00 -12.00
CA LYS A 74 -2.92 -12.90 -11.33
C LYS A 74 -1.60 -13.03 -12.08
N GLY A 75 -0.50 -12.93 -11.36
CA GLY A 75 0.84 -13.04 -11.92
C GLY A 75 1.31 -11.81 -12.70
N ILE A 76 0.46 -10.78 -12.85
CA ILE A 76 0.78 -9.56 -13.61
C ILE A 76 0.76 -8.34 -12.68
N VAL A 77 -0.26 -8.23 -11.85
CA VAL A 77 -0.45 -7.09 -10.93
C VAL A 77 -0.10 -7.52 -9.52
N SER A 78 0.81 -6.78 -8.87
CA SER A 78 1.15 -6.95 -7.47
C SER A 78 0.34 -6.01 -6.58
N TYR A 79 0.24 -6.37 -5.30
CA TYR A 79 -0.41 -5.60 -4.26
C TYR A 79 0.65 -4.87 -3.44
N VAL A 80 0.40 -3.61 -3.10
CA VAL A 80 1.34 -2.75 -2.38
C VAL A 80 0.65 -2.16 -1.16
N GLU A 81 1.28 -2.26 0.00
CA GLU A 81 0.90 -1.51 1.20
C GLU A 81 1.93 -0.44 1.52
N GLY A 82 1.46 0.69 1.95
CA GLY A 82 2.31 1.80 2.32
C GLY A 82 1.54 2.94 2.97
N ARG A 83 2.06 4.11 2.82
CA ARG A 83 1.44 5.34 3.35
C ARG A 83 1.31 6.36 2.25
N TYR A 84 0.25 7.15 2.33
CA TYR A 84 0.04 8.26 1.40
C TYR A 84 -0.46 9.51 2.12
N THR A 85 -0.24 10.64 1.52
CA THR A 85 -0.81 11.92 1.98
C THR A 85 -1.31 12.74 0.81
N VAL A 86 -2.39 13.47 1.07
CA VAL A 86 -2.99 14.42 0.14
C VAL A 86 -2.95 15.80 0.78
N MET A 87 -2.54 16.81 0.02
CA MET A 87 -2.59 18.23 0.42
C MET A 87 -1.95 18.53 1.78
N CYS A 88 -0.78 17.98 2.06
CA CYS A 88 -0.01 18.27 3.27
C CYS A 88 -0.67 17.87 4.61
N THR A 89 -1.62 16.96 4.58
CA THR A 89 -2.18 16.35 5.79
C THR A 89 -1.23 15.29 6.36
N PHE A 90 -1.55 14.74 7.54
CA PHE A 90 -0.85 13.57 8.05
C PHE A 90 -1.02 12.39 7.11
N SER A 91 0.03 11.58 6.99
CA SER A 91 -0.05 10.38 6.17
C SER A 91 -0.96 9.33 6.81
N THR A 92 -1.63 8.56 5.97
CA THR A 92 -2.47 7.44 6.37
C THR A 92 -2.00 6.15 5.69
N GLU A 93 -2.34 5.03 6.28
CA GLU A 93 -2.16 3.72 5.64
C GLU A 93 -3.00 3.64 4.37
N HIS A 94 -2.45 3.02 3.35
CA HIS A 94 -3.10 2.90 2.05
C HIS A 94 -2.57 1.68 1.30
N ALA A 95 -3.36 1.20 0.36
CA ALA A 95 -2.97 0.14 -0.55
C ALA A 95 -3.25 0.52 -1.99
N TRP A 96 -2.37 0.08 -2.87
CA TRP A 96 -2.45 0.28 -4.30
C TRP A 96 -1.82 -0.90 -5.04
N ASN A 97 -1.54 -0.76 -6.31
CA ASN A 97 -1.00 -1.86 -7.10
C ASN A 97 0.25 -1.45 -7.87
N LYS A 98 1.00 -2.46 -8.29
CA LYS A 98 2.13 -2.33 -9.19
C LYS A 98 1.96 -3.27 -10.38
N ILE A 99 2.24 -2.76 -11.56
CA ILE A 99 2.31 -3.54 -12.80
C ILE A 99 3.62 -3.19 -13.50
N GLU A 100 4.48 -4.19 -13.72
CA GLU A 100 5.85 -4.00 -14.20
C GLU A 100 6.62 -3.00 -13.31
N ASP A 101 7.03 -1.86 -13.83
CA ASP A 101 7.75 -0.80 -13.11
C ASP A 101 6.86 0.37 -12.68
N LYS A 102 5.54 0.29 -12.89
CA LYS A 102 4.59 1.36 -12.62
C LYS A 102 3.67 1.06 -11.46
N TYR A 103 3.45 2.06 -10.63
CA TYR A 103 2.47 2.01 -9.54
C TYR A 103 1.18 2.71 -9.98
N ILE A 104 0.04 2.11 -9.66
CA ILE A 104 -1.29 2.59 -10.02
C ILE A 104 -2.22 2.52 -8.80
N ASP A 105 -3.19 3.42 -8.72
CA ASP A 105 -4.14 3.48 -7.60
C ASP A 105 -5.57 3.62 -8.11
N ILE A 106 -6.28 2.50 -8.21
CA ILE A 106 -7.68 2.49 -8.70
C ILE A 106 -8.65 3.14 -7.72
N THR A 107 -8.33 3.18 -6.42
CA THR A 107 -9.16 3.90 -5.44
C THR A 107 -9.09 5.40 -5.70
N ALA A 108 -7.91 5.95 -5.85
CA ALA A 108 -7.73 7.38 -6.12
C ALA A 108 -8.36 7.78 -7.45
N GLU A 109 -8.12 7.05 -8.52
CA GLU A 109 -8.56 7.43 -9.86
C GLU A 109 -10.03 7.07 -10.14
N LEU A 110 -10.47 5.86 -9.83
CA LEU A 110 -11.82 5.38 -10.18
C LEU A 110 -12.87 5.63 -9.10
N ALA A 111 -12.51 5.57 -7.82
CA ALA A 111 -13.46 5.80 -6.73
C ALA A 111 -13.54 7.28 -6.33
N LEU A 112 -12.41 8.01 -6.34
CA LEU A 112 -12.33 9.39 -5.86
C LEU A 112 -12.18 10.43 -6.98
N GLY A 113 -11.93 9.99 -8.22
CA GLY A 113 -11.73 10.88 -9.37
C GLY A 113 -10.52 11.81 -9.24
N ARG A 114 -9.51 11.44 -8.43
CA ARG A 114 -8.29 12.22 -8.26
C ARG A 114 -7.35 12.00 -9.42
N THR A 115 -6.97 13.09 -10.07
CA THR A 115 -6.14 13.08 -11.28
C THR A 115 -4.90 13.96 -11.18
N ASN A 116 -4.69 14.63 -10.03
CA ASN A 116 -3.54 15.52 -9.85
C ASN A 116 -2.43 14.88 -9.01
N PRO A 117 -1.44 14.22 -9.66
CA PRO A 117 -0.36 13.52 -8.94
C PRO A 117 0.61 14.46 -8.20
N ASN A 118 0.55 15.77 -8.45
CA ASN A 118 1.47 16.73 -7.85
C ASN A 118 1.11 17.09 -6.39
N GLU A 119 -0.09 16.78 -5.95
CA GLU A 119 -0.58 17.07 -4.60
C GLU A 119 -0.50 15.85 -3.67
N GLU A 120 -0.08 14.70 -4.19
CA GLU A 120 -0.07 13.44 -3.48
C GLU A 120 1.35 12.91 -3.31
N GLU A 121 1.65 12.39 -2.13
CA GLU A 121 2.87 11.63 -1.88
C GLU A 121 2.51 10.20 -1.51
N TYR A 122 3.26 9.25 -2.05
CA TYR A 122 3.15 7.81 -1.77
C TYR A 122 4.49 7.26 -1.34
N VAL A 123 4.49 6.46 -0.29
CA VAL A 123 5.67 5.72 0.19
C VAL A 123 5.29 4.26 0.33
N ALA A 124 5.85 3.40 -0.51
CA ALA A 124 5.65 1.96 -0.44
C ALA A 124 6.45 1.37 0.72
N LEU A 125 5.86 0.44 1.45
CA LEU A 125 6.46 -0.28 2.56
C LEU A 125 6.65 -1.77 2.24
N GLY A 126 5.71 -2.38 1.51
CA GLY A 126 5.78 -3.78 1.11
C GLY A 126 5.02 -4.05 -0.19
N GLU A 127 5.55 -4.98 -0.97
CA GLU A 127 4.94 -5.45 -2.22
C GLU A 127 4.72 -6.96 -2.12
N TYR A 128 3.54 -7.42 -2.56
CA TYR A 128 3.11 -8.80 -2.39
C TYR A 128 2.45 -9.31 -3.67
N ASP A 129 2.72 -10.57 -4.02
CA ASP A 129 2.07 -11.22 -5.16
C ASP A 129 0.63 -11.69 -4.80
N ASP A 130 -0.10 -12.13 -5.82
CA ASP A 130 -1.49 -12.60 -5.67
C ASP A 130 -1.61 -13.78 -4.70
N ASN A 131 -0.65 -14.69 -4.68
CA ASN A 131 -0.67 -15.84 -3.76
C ASN A 131 -0.51 -15.41 -2.30
N GLU A 132 0.42 -14.50 -2.01
CA GLU A 132 0.64 -13.96 -0.65
C GLU A 132 -0.60 -13.22 -0.15
N VAL A 133 -1.19 -12.39 -0.99
CA VAL A 133 -2.39 -11.61 -0.64
C VAL A 133 -3.59 -12.52 -0.40
N LEU A 134 -3.82 -13.49 -1.28
CA LEU A 134 -4.94 -14.43 -1.15
C LEU A 134 -4.80 -15.28 0.12
N SER A 135 -3.61 -15.82 0.39
CA SER A 135 -3.32 -16.58 1.60
C SER A 135 -3.60 -15.75 2.86
N TYR A 136 -3.15 -14.51 2.88
CA TYR A 136 -3.43 -13.59 3.99
C TYR A 136 -4.92 -13.34 4.19
N CYS A 137 -5.65 -13.02 3.13
CA CYS A 137 -7.10 -12.78 3.21
C CYS A 137 -7.88 -14.01 3.71
N ILE A 138 -7.51 -15.20 3.26
CA ILE A 138 -8.14 -16.45 3.71
C ILE A 138 -7.88 -16.69 5.21
N GLN A 139 -6.65 -16.50 5.67
CA GLN A 139 -6.27 -16.75 7.06
C GLN A 139 -6.80 -15.68 8.02
N SER A 140 -6.68 -14.41 7.66
CA SER A 140 -7.06 -13.27 8.50
C SER A 140 -8.55 -12.93 8.42
N LYS A 141 -9.22 -13.28 7.32
CA LYS A 141 -10.61 -12.95 6.98
C LYS A 141 -10.87 -11.44 6.85
N VAL A 142 -9.80 -10.66 6.57
CA VAL A 142 -9.86 -9.22 6.32
C VAL A 142 -9.03 -8.84 5.11
N TYR A 143 -9.32 -7.69 4.53
CA TYR A 143 -8.46 -7.05 3.55
C TYR A 143 -7.48 -6.12 4.26
N GLY A 144 -6.22 -6.14 3.85
CA GLY A 144 -5.20 -5.23 4.36
C GLY A 144 -4.56 -5.63 5.69
N GLY A 145 -3.39 -5.03 5.97
CA GLY A 145 -2.63 -5.28 7.19
C GLY A 145 -1.54 -6.34 7.05
N ILE A 146 -1.16 -6.72 5.82
CA ILE A 146 -0.09 -7.72 5.58
C ILE A 146 1.24 -7.22 6.14
N TYR A 147 1.57 -5.97 5.90
CA TYR A 147 2.82 -5.36 6.35
C TYR A 147 2.95 -5.43 7.89
N GLU A 148 1.93 -4.99 8.60
CA GLU A 148 1.90 -5.04 10.06
C GLU A 148 1.98 -6.48 10.58
N GLN A 149 1.24 -7.39 9.99
CA GLN A 149 1.28 -8.81 10.42
C GLN A 149 2.67 -9.40 10.25
N LYS A 150 3.34 -9.18 9.13
CA LYS A 150 4.71 -9.65 8.92
C LYS A 150 5.69 -9.05 9.92
N PHE A 151 5.53 -7.77 10.24
CA PHE A 151 6.32 -7.14 11.30
C PHE A 151 6.09 -7.83 12.65
N LEU A 152 4.84 -8.08 13.04
CA LEU A 152 4.50 -8.72 14.32
C LEU A 152 5.06 -10.14 14.42
N GLU A 153 4.99 -10.91 13.36
CA GLU A 153 5.57 -12.26 13.29
C GLU A 153 7.09 -12.22 13.48
N ASN A 154 7.79 -11.33 12.78
CA ASN A 154 9.23 -11.18 12.88
C ASN A 154 9.66 -10.65 14.25
N TYR A 155 8.95 -9.68 14.80
CA TYR A 155 9.19 -9.14 16.14
C TYR A 155 9.05 -10.22 17.23
N GLY A 156 8.03 -11.07 17.14
CA GLY A 156 7.85 -12.21 18.04
C GLY A 156 9.00 -13.23 17.97
N LYS A 157 9.51 -13.52 16.77
CA LYS A 157 10.67 -14.40 16.56
C LYS A 157 11.95 -13.82 17.16
N ASP A 158 12.19 -12.52 16.97
CA ASP A 158 13.36 -11.83 17.52
C ASP A 158 13.37 -11.86 19.06
N LEU A 159 12.22 -11.71 19.68
CA LEU A 159 12.08 -11.82 21.14
C LEU A 159 12.33 -13.26 21.63
N SER A 160 11.91 -14.27 20.90
CA SER A 160 12.11 -15.68 21.26
C SER A 160 13.58 -16.09 21.14
N ASN A 161 14.33 -15.52 20.19
CA ASN A 161 15.75 -15.78 19.99
C ASN A 161 16.67 -15.07 21.01
N LYS A 162 16.14 -14.07 21.74
CA LYS A 162 16.87 -13.36 22.81
C LYS A 162 16.67 -13.97 24.20
N ARG A 163 15.87 -15.01 24.30
CA ARG A 163 15.64 -15.82 25.53
C ARG A 163 16.52 -17.06 25.50
#